data_83dc691981f41332b68c7c4f5ea15314
#
_entry.id   83dc691981f41332b68c7c4f5ea15314
#
_cell.length_a   1.000
_cell.length_b   1.000
_cell.length_c   1.000
_cell.angle_alpha   90.00
_cell.angle_beta   90.00
_cell.angle_gamma   90.00
#
_symmetry.space_group_name_H-M   'P 1'
#
loop_
_entity.id
_entity.type
_entity.pdbx_description
1 polymer ?
#
loop_
_entity_poly.entity_id
_entity_poly.type
_entity_poly.pdbx_seq_one_letter_code
_entity_poly.pdbx_strand_id
1 'polypeptide(L)'
;STNRGDYCVAKAGLGMVTKLFAARLADLGINVYEVCPGVIASDMTAPVQAKYDKLIDEGLTPIRRWGEPSDVGKAVLALAQDAFPFTTGEVINVDGGFTIRRI
;
A
#
# COMPACT_ATOMS: atom_id res chain seq x y z
N SER A 1 -7.53 -13.08 6.60
CA SER A 1 -8.77 -13.19 7.32
C SER A 1 -9.71 -14.16 6.62
N THR A 2 -10.24 -15.12 7.34
CA THR A 2 -11.14 -16.12 6.78
C THR A 2 -12.49 -15.53 6.33
N ASN A 3 -12.84 -14.37 6.86
CA ASN A 3 -14.10 -13.68 6.55
C ASN A 3 -13.97 -12.69 5.39
N ARG A 4 -12.83 -12.65 4.74
CA ARG A 4 -12.54 -11.70 3.65
C ARG A 4 -12.05 -12.40 2.39
N GLY A 5 -12.59 -13.58 2.11
CA GLY A 5 -12.18 -14.34 0.92
C GLY A 5 -12.30 -13.52 -0.36
N ASP A 6 -13.44 -12.85 -0.55
CA ASP A 6 -13.69 -12.02 -1.72
C ASP A 6 -12.68 -10.87 -1.85
N TYR A 7 -12.37 -10.23 -0.72
CA TYR A 7 -11.40 -9.16 -0.66
C TYR A 7 -9.99 -9.66 -1.01
N CYS A 8 -9.60 -10.81 -0.47
CA CYS A 8 -8.30 -11.41 -0.76
C CYS A 8 -8.15 -11.77 -2.24
N VAL A 9 -9.19 -12.33 -2.84
CA VAL A 9 -9.20 -12.66 -4.26
C VAL A 9 -9.10 -11.38 -5.10
N ALA A 10 -9.86 -10.34 -4.75
CA ALA A 10 -9.83 -9.07 -5.46
C ALA A 10 -8.44 -8.42 -5.37
N LYS A 11 -7.81 -8.46 -4.19
CA LYS A 11 -6.46 -7.91 -4.01
C LYS A 11 -5.42 -8.67 -4.81
N ALA A 12 -5.49 -10.00 -4.83
CA ALA A 12 -4.58 -10.82 -5.64
C ALA A 12 -4.78 -10.54 -7.13
N GLY A 13 -6.05 -10.39 -7.55
CA GLY A 13 -6.39 -10.04 -8.92
C GLY A 13 -5.83 -8.68 -9.33
N LEU A 14 -5.91 -7.69 -8.45
CA LEU A 14 -5.37 -6.35 -8.71
C LEU A 14 -3.84 -6.40 -8.89
N GLY A 15 -3.14 -7.16 -8.06
CA GLY A 15 -1.69 -7.35 -8.21
C GLY A 15 -1.31 -7.95 -9.55
N MET A 16 -2.10 -8.92 -10.02
CA MET A 16 -1.88 -9.52 -11.34
C MET A 16 -2.18 -8.53 -12.47
N VAL A 17 -3.24 -7.74 -12.34
CA VAL A 17 -3.57 -6.69 -13.32
C VAL A 17 -2.42 -5.70 -13.44
N THR A 18 -1.84 -5.28 -12.32
CA THR A 18 -0.68 -4.38 -12.31
C THR A 18 0.47 -4.97 -13.13
N LYS A 19 0.80 -6.23 -12.90
CA LYS A 19 1.89 -6.90 -13.63
C LYS A 19 1.61 -7.04 -15.11
N LEU A 20 0.39 -7.41 -15.47
CA LEU A 20 -0.01 -7.58 -16.87
C LEU A 20 0.06 -6.25 -17.63
N PHE A 21 -0.44 -5.17 -17.04
CA PHE A 21 -0.35 -3.85 -17.66
C PHE A 21 1.09 -3.35 -17.73
N ALA A 22 1.88 -3.59 -16.67
CA ALA A 22 3.28 -3.20 -16.68
C ALA A 22 4.05 -3.87 -17.82
N ALA A 23 3.86 -5.17 -18.00
CA ALA A 23 4.51 -5.90 -19.08
C ALA A 23 4.06 -5.42 -20.46
N ARG A 24 2.77 -5.13 -20.61
CA ARG A 24 2.17 -4.74 -21.88
C ARG A 24 2.54 -3.31 -22.28
N LEU A 25 2.65 -2.40 -21.31
CA LEU A 25 2.86 -0.97 -21.58
C LEU A 25 4.35 -0.57 -21.55
N ALA A 26 5.23 -1.50 -21.20
CA ALA A 26 6.67 -1.22 -21.13
C ALA A 26 7.22 -0.73 -22.49
N ASP A 27 6.76 -1.32 -23.59
CA ASP A 27 7.21 -0.92 -24.94
C ASP A 27 6.78 0.51 -25.30
N LEU A 28 5.79 1.04 -24.62
CA LEU A 28 5.31 2.41 -24.81
C LEU A 28 6.00 3.40 -23.85
N GLY A 29 6.94 2.91 -23.04
CA GLY A 29 7.63 3.75 -22.05
C GLY A 29 6.77 4.12 -20.86
N ILE A 30 5.74 3.32 -20.56
CA ILE A 30 4.82 3.56 -19.44
C ILE A 30 5.13 2.59 -18.32
N ASN A 31 5.44 3.11 -17.14
CA ASN A 31 5.62 2.34 -15.93
C ASN A 31 4.31 2.26 -15.15
N VAL A 32 4.03 1.11 -14.58
CA VAL A 32 2.77 0.84 -13.87
C VAL A 32 3.09 0.36 -12.45
N TYR A 33 2.41 0.94 -11.47
CA TYR A 33 2.65 0.63 -10.07
C TYR A 33 1.33 0.43 -9.33
N GLU A 34 1.40 -0.30 -8.23
CA GLU A 34 0.31 -0.41 -7.27
C GLU A 34 0.78 0.19 -5.95
N VAL A 35 -0.04 1.06 -5.37
CA VAL A 35 0.25 1.63 -4.05
C VAL A 35 -0.75 1.05 -3.06
N CYS A 36 -0.24 0.44 -1.99
CA CYS A 36 -1.06 -0.19 -0.96
C CYS A 36 -0.88 0.55 0.36
N PRO A 37 -1.85 1.40 0.74
CA PRO A 37 -1.81 2.07 2.03
C PRO A 37 -2.08 1.10 3.18
N GLY A 38 -1.48 1.37 4.34
CA GLY A 38 -1.78 0.65 5.57
C GLY A 38 -2.85 1.36 6.39
N VAL A 39 -2.61 1.45 7.70
CA VAL A 39 -3.53 2.12 8.62
C VAL A 39 -3.30 3.62 8.53
N ILE A 40 -4.20 4.31 7.85
CA ILE A 40 -4.09 5.74 7.53
C ILE A 40 -5.18 6.50 8.30
N ALA A 41 -4.79 7.60 8.94
CA ALA A 41 -5.73 8.47 9.64
C ALA A 41 -6.63 9.16 8.61
N SER A 42 -7.93 9.00 8.80
CA SER A 42 -8.94 9.60 7.91
C SER A 42 -10.30 9.63 8.64
N ASP A 43 -11.27 10.28 8.02
CA ASP A 43 -12.63 10.27 8.54
C ASP A 43 -13.21 8.84 8.60
N MET A 44 -12.82 7.97 7.69
CA MET A 44 -13.27 6.58 7.65
C MET A 44 -12.71 5.76 8.81
N THR A 45 -11.52 6.10 9.31
CA THR A 45 -10.87 5.38 10.41
C THR A 45 -11.16 6.00 11.78
N ALA A 46 -11.73 7.20 11.82
CA ALA A 46 -12.04 7.86 13.08
C ALA A 46 -12.87 7.01 14.04
N PRO A 47 -13.91 6.26 13.60
CA PRO A 47 -14.70 5.41 14.51
C PRO A 47 -13.90 4.30 15.20
N VAL A 48 -12.77 3.90 14.65
CA VAL A 48 -11.92 2.82 15.19
C VAL A 48 -10.59 3.34 15.71
N GLN A 49 -10.47 4.65 15.89
CA GLN A 49 -9.22 5.29 16.28
C GLN A 49 -8.65 4.72 17.58
N ALA A 50 -9.49 4.61 18.62
CA ALA A 50 -9.03 4.12 19.92
C ALA A 50 -8.49 2.68 19.83
N LYS A 51 -9.13 1.84 19.05
CA LYS A 51 -8.68 0.46 18.83
C LYS A 51 -7.31 0.42 18.19
N TYR A 52 -7.12 1.19 17.12
CA TYR A 52 -5.85 1.19 16.40
C TYR A 52 -4.75 1.96 17.14
N ASP A 53 -5.10 3.00 17.90
CA ASP A 53 -4.13 3.67 18.78
C ASP A 53 -3.46 2.67 19.70
N LYS A 54 -4.25 1.80 20.31
CA LYS A 54 -3.73 0.76 21.21
C LYS A 54 -2.85 -0.25 20.46
N LEU A 55 -3.33 -0.74 19.32
CA LEU A 55 -2.59 -1.72 18.52
C LEU A 55 -1.26 -1.15 18.02
N ILE A 56 -1.25 0.09 17.57
CA ILE A 56 -0.05 0.78 17.08
C ILE A 56 0.96 0.94 18.21
N ASP A 57 0.47 1.35 19.39
CA ASP A 57 1.31 1.50 20.57
C ASP A 57 1.93 0.16 20.99
N GLU A 58 1.22 -0.93 20.78
CA GLU A 58 1.68 -2.28 21.07
C GLU A 58 2.56 -2.87 19.96
N GLY A 59 2.85 -2.13 18.91
CA GLY A 59 3.74 -2.56 17.85
C GLY A 59 3.06 -3.25 16.67
N LEU A 60 1.83 -2.88 16.35
CA LEU A 60 1.13 -3.39 15.15
C LEU A 60 1.99 -3.23 13.92
N THR A 61 2.70 -2.11 13.82
CA THR A 61 3.64 -1.85 12.74
C THR A 61 5.01 -1.50 13.32
N PRO A 62 6.11 -1.86 12.63
CA PRO A 62 7.45 -1.43 13.04
C PRO A 62 7.56 0.09 13.20
N ILE A 63 6.97 0.86 12.28
CA ILE A 63 6.86 2.31 12.44
C ILE A 63 5.60 2.56 13.27
N ARG A 64 5.79 2.95 14.54
CA ARG A 64 4.71 3.03 15.53
C ARG A 64 3.99 4.36 15.49
N ARG A 65 3.26 4.57 14.42
CA ARG A 65 2.34 5.70 14.27
C ARG A 65 1.29 5.38 13.23
N TRP A 66 0.23 6.15 13.21
CA TRP A 66 -0.70 6.18 12.11
C TRP A 66 0.01 6.68 10.86
N GLY A 67 -0.33 6.13 9.71
CA GLY A 67 0.01 6.78 8.45
C GLY A 67 -0.88 8.00 8.25
N GLU A 68 -0.35 8.98 7.53
CA GLU A 68 -1.10 10.18 7.16
C GLU A 68 -1.39 10.14 5.66
N PRO A 69 -2.46 10.81 5.20
CA PRO A 69 -2.71 10.91 3.76
C PRO A 69 -1.49 11.42 2.99
N SER A 70 -0.71 12.31 3.59
CA SER A 70 0.52 12.83 2.97
C SER A 70 1.59 11.77 2.78
N ASP A 71 1.62 10.71 3.60
CA ASP A 71 2.56 9.61 3.39
C ASP A 71 2.28 8.90 2.07
N VAL A 72 1.00 8.67 1.79
CA VAL A 72 0.58 8.06 0.53
C VAL A 72 0.80 9.04 -0.63
N GLY A 73 0.45 10.31 -0.43
CA GLY A 73 0.62 11.35 -1.44
C GLY A 73 2.06 11.53 -1.88
N LYS A 74 3.01 11.47 -0.94
CA LYS A 74 4.44 11.56 -1.25
C LYS A 74 4.91 10.38 -2.09
N ALA A 75 4.43 9.17 -1.80
CA ALA A 75 4.77 7.99 -2.60
C ALA A 75 4.24 8.13 -4.03
N VAL A 76 2.98 8.53 -4.18
CA VAL A 76 2.37 8.74 -5.50
C VAL A 76 3.10 9.83 -6.27
N LEU A 77 3.45 10.93 -5.61
CA LEU A 77 4.17 12.04 -6.24
C LEU A 77 5.54 11.58 -6.75
N ALA A 78 6.27 10.80 -5.96
CA ALA A 78 7.57 10.28 -6.36
C ALA A 78 7.46 9.42 -7.63
N LEU A 79 6.43 8.58 -7.70
CA LEU A 79 6.19 7.76 -8.88
C LEU A 79 5.82 8.63 -10.08
N ALA A 80 4.98 9.65 -9.88
CA ALA A 80 4.57 10.56 -10.93
C ALA A 80 5.73 11.42 -11.47
N GLN A 81 6.72 11.66 -10.64
CA GLN A 81 7.94 12.40 -11.01
C GLN A 81 9.02 11.51 -11.64
N ASP A 82 8.67 10.26 -11.93
CA ASP A 82 9.59 9.30 -12.56
C ASP A 82 10.87 9.09 -11.73
N ALA A 83 10.72 9.00 -10.40
CA ALA A 83 11.85 8.78 -9.51
C ALA A 83 12.50 7.40 -9.69
N PHE A 84 11.77 6.44 -10.26
CA PHE A 84 12.23 5.07 -10.48
C PHE A 84 12.08 4.67 -11.95
N PRO A 85 12.90 5.25 -12.85
CA PRO A 85 12.68 5.08 -14.29
C PRO A 85 12.91 3.63 -14.80
N PHE A 86 13.67 2.83 -14.06
CA PHE A 86 13.94 1.44 -14.44
C PHE A 86 13.16 0.44 -13.57
N THR A 87 11.92 0.81 -13.20
CA THR A 87 11.07 0.02 -12.30
C THR A 87 9.64 0.05 -12.81
N THR A 88 9.03 -1.12 -12.93
CA THR A 88 7.61 -1.23 -13.30
C THR A 88 7.03 -2.53 -12.75
N GLY A 89 5.73 -2.58 -12.59
CA GLY A 89 5.03 -3.77 -12.09
C GLY A 89 5.18 -3.98 -10.58
N GLU A 90 5.70 -2.99 -9.87
CA GLU A 90 5.97 -3.10 -8.43
C GLU A 90 4.79 -2.65 -7.58
N VAL A 91 4.71 -3.26 -6.41
CA VAL A 91 3.77 -2.87 -5.35
C VAL A 91 4.56 -2.08 -4.31
N ILE A 92 4.10 -0.87 -4.03
CA ILE A 92 4.69 -0.02 -3.00
C ILE A 92 3.75 -0.03 -1.79
N ASN A 93 4.20 -0.64 -0.70
CA ASN A 93 3.44 -0.67 0.54
C ASN A 93 3.78 0.57 1.36
N VAL A 94 2.78 1.42 1.60
CA VAL A 94 2.90 2.61 2.44
C VAL A 94 2.16 2.30 3.74
N ASP A 95 2.74 1.43 4.56
CA ASP A 95 2.05 0.75 5.65
C ASP A 95 2.85 0.67 6.95
N GLY A 96 3.94 1.41 7.05
CA GLY A 96 4.77 1.40 8.25
C GLY A 96 5.45 0.05 8.53
N GLY A 97 5.50 -0.82 7.53
CA GLY A 97 6.10 -2.14 7.67
C GLY A 97 5.12 -3.22 8.13
N PHE A 98 3.81 -2.96 8.04
CA PHE A 98 2.79 -3.89 8.52
C PHE A 98 2.96 -5.31 7.97
N THR A 99 3.37 -5.44 6.71
CA THR A 99 3.51 -6.74 6.04
C THR A 99 4.82 -7.46 6.37
N ILE A 100 5.74 -6.82 7.09
CA ILE A 100 6.99 -7.46 7.47
C ILE A 100 6.70 -8.56 8.48
N ARG A 101 7.13 -9.77 8.15
CA ARG A 101 7.00 -10.90 9.06
C ARG A 101 7.93 -10.70 10.26
N ARG A 102 7.38 -10.81 11.46
CA ARG A 102 8.12 -10.69 12.72
C ARG A 102 7.94 -11.97 13.51
N ILE A 103 9.03 -12.40 14.06
CA ILE A 103 9.08 -13.62 14.86
C ILE A 103 8.71 -13.30 16.30
#